data_86fe7b68a580e1fc75b027666bd86285
#
_entry.id   86fe7b68a580e1fc75b027666bd86285
#
_cell.length_a   1.000
_cell.length_b   1.000
_cell.length_c   1.000
_cell.angle_alpha   90.00
_cell.angle_beta   90.00
_cell.angle_gamma   90.00
#
_symmetry.space_group_name_H-M   'P 1'
#
loop_
_entity.id
_entity.type
_entity.pdbx_description
1 polymer ?
#
loop_
_entity_poly.entity_id
_entity_poly.type
_entity_poly.pdbx_seq_one_letter_code
_entity_poly.pdbx_strand_id
1 'polypeptide(L)'
;LSALYSALGSRLMKAGGVDAVIPQNASSKTRAQWASHAAEQDAPVLSRITSGQDLLAQARTLTGYLREQPDGWLAAHRLMKSLRHDTLRSIPAPDAEGKTRIEPPRADQRAMLKRLYLQQSWLEILEQADSTFSRGANHLWLDLQWYIHQALIKSGQDVLAYIIIADLKGLLRRLPGLETLAFNDGTPFADEVTLNWINQSVRSEER
;
A
#
# COMPACT_ATOMS: atom_id res chain seq x y z
N LEU A 1 25.74 -17.68 15.98
CA LEU A 1 24.74 -16.59 15.89
C LEU A 1 25.41 -15.21 16.06
N SER A 2 26.27 -15.01 17.08
CA SER A 2 26.97 -13.74 17.34
C SER A 2 27.83 -13.25 16.16
N ALA A 3 28.56 -14.12 15.49
CA ALA A 3 29.40 -13.78 14.33
C ALA A 3 28.58 -13.33 13.11
N LEU A 4 27.39 -13.90 12.90
CA LEU A 4 26.49 -13.51 11.83
C LEU A 4 25.90 -12.10 12.05
N TYR A 5 25.52 -11.78 13.29
CA TYR A 5 25.03 -10.44 13.64
C TYR A 5 26.13 -9.39 13.52
N SER A 6 27.37 -9.71 13.91
CA SER A 6 28.52 -8.82 13.76
C SER A 6 28.85 -8.56 12.28
N ALA A 7 28.81 -9.60 11.42
CA ALA A 7 29.04 -9.46 9.99
C ALA A 7 27.95 -8.67 9.27
N LEU A 8 26.68 -8.85 9.66
CA LEU A 8 25.54 -8.07 9.16
C LEU A 8 25.64 -6.61 9.61
N GLY A 9 25.95 -6.35 10.87
CA GLY A 9 26.15 -5.00 11.39
C GLY A 9 27.27 -4.25 10.67
N SER A 10 28.42 -4.92 10.43
CA SER A 10 29.54 -4.32 9.69
C SER A 10 29.23 -4.04 8.23
N ARG A 11 28.40 -4.88 7.57
CA ARG A 11 27.91 -4.63 6.20
C ARG A 11 26.91 -3.48 6.16
N LEU A 12 26.00 -3.41 7.13
CA LEU A 12 25.03 -2.33 7.24
C LEU A 12 25.71 -0.97 7.47
N MET A 13 26.74 -0.91 8.31
CA MET A 13 27.51 0.31 8.57
C MET A 13 28.34 0.74 7.35
N LYS A 14 28.93 -0.19 6.60
CA LYS A 14 29.59 0.09 5.33
C LYS A 14 28.61 0.58 4.25
N ALA A 15 27.36 0.18 4.33
CA ALA A 15 26.30 0.56 3.40
C ALA A 15 25.64 1.91 3.72
N GLY A 16 26.10 2.66 4.74
CA GLY A 16 25.55 3.95 5.15
C GLY A 16 24.71 3.88 6.44
N GLY A 17 24.71 2.72 7.13
CA GLY A 17 24.00 2.50 8.39
C GLY A 17 22.50 2.34 8.23
N VAL A 18 21.77 2.45 9.34
CA VAL A 18 20.30 2.33 9.37
C VAL A 18 19.57 3.49 8.68
N ASP A 19 20.28 4.58 8.44
CA ASP A 19 19.74 5.77 7.77
C ASP A 19 19.92 5.73 6.24
N ALA A 20 20.54 4.67 5.69
CA ALA A 20 20.72 4.51 4.25
C ALA A 20 19.40 4.14 3.58
N VAL A 21 18.64 5.13 3.16
CA VAL A 21 17.36 4.98 2.44
C VAL A 21 17.57 4.75 0.94
N ILE A 22 18.83 4.74 0.45
CA ILE A 22 19.14 4.71 -0.98
C ILE A 22 19.66 3.33 -1.40
N PRO A 23 19.10 2.69 -2.46
CA PRO A 23 19.64 1.46 -3.03
C PRO A 23 21.08 1.66 -3.51
N GLN A 24 21.99 0.79 -3.07
CA GLN A 24 23.44 0.95 -3.26
C GLN A 24 23.98 0.59 -4.65
N ASN A 25 23.12 0.24 -5.60
CA ASN A 25 23.52 -0.19 -6.95
C ASN A 25 23.62 0.95 -7.98
N ALA A 26 23.48 2.20 -7.56
CA ALA A 26 23.65 3.34 -8.45
C ALA A 26 25.14 3.60 -8.73
N SER A 27 25.54 3.68 -9.99
CA SER A 27 26.87 4.10 -10.39
C SER A 27 27.20 5.49 -9.83
N SER A 28 28.50 5.82 -9.66
CA SER A 28 28.91 7.11 -9.09
C SER A 28 28.38 8.34 -9.87
N LYS A 29 28.12 8.20 -11.18
CA LYS A 29 27.48 9.24 -12.03
C LYS A 29 25.99 9.40 -11.68
N THR A 30 25.28 8.30 -11.48
CA THR A 30 23.87 8.32 -11.08
C THR A 30 23.70 8.89 -9.67
N ARG A 31 24.68 8.66 -8.77
CA ARG A 31 24.69 9.19 -7.41
C ARG A 31 24.86 10.71 -7.37
N ALA A 32 25.70 11.27 -8.26
CA ALA A 32 25.89 12.73 -8.37
C ALA A 32 24.65 13.40 -8.97
N GLN A 33 23.99 12.78 -9.96
CA GLN A 33 22.72 13.25 -10.50
C GLN A 33 21.58 13.15 -9.49
N TRP A 34 21.57 12.10 -8.66
CA TRP A 34 20.62 11.95 -7.57
C TRP A 34 20.78 13.03 -6.51
N ALA A 35 22.01 13.31 -6.09
CA ALA A 35 22.29 14.37 -5.11
C ALA A 35 21.91 15.75 -5.62
N SER A 36 22.05 16.01 -6.93
CA SER A 36 21.62 17.28 -7.52
C SER A 36 20.10 17.39 -7.67
N HIS A 37 19.40 16.32 -8.06
CA HIS A 37 17.92 16.31 -8.11
C HIS A 37 17.27 16.29 -6.73
N ALA A 38 17.86 15.60 -5.75
CA ALA A 38 17.37 15.62 -4.36
C ALA A 38 17.58 17.00 -3.68
N ALA A 39 18.54 17.78 -4.14
CA ALA A 39 18.77 19.14 -3.62
C ALA A 39 17.81 20.19 -4.21
N GLU A 40 17.12 19.88 -5.33
CA GLU A 40 16.16 20.77 -5.99
C GLU A 40 14.71 20.50 -5.60
N GLN A 41 14.41 19.33 -5.00
CA GLN A 41 13.08 19.03 -4.46
C GLN A 41 13.09 19.34 -2.96
N ASP A 42 12.30 20.33 -2.55
CA ASP A 42 12.12 20.67 -1.14
C ASP A 42 11.72 19.41 -0.36
N ALA A 43 12.63 18.98 0.55
CA ALA A 43 12.34 17.87 1.44
C ALA A 43 11.06 18.17 2.23
N PRO A 44 10.16 17.19 2.44
CA PRO A 44 8.90 17.42 3.10
C PRO A 44 9.12 17.90 4.54
N VAL A 45 8.57 19.06 4.88
CA VAL A 45 8.56 19.56 6.25
C VAL A 45 7.43 18.89 7.01
N LEU A 46 7.78 18.12 8.03
CA LEU A 46 6.80 17.44 8.88
C LEU A 46 6.44 18.33 10.07
N SER A 47 5.14 18.44 10.34
CA SER A 47 4.64 19.13 11.53
C SER A 47 4.53 18.18 12.72
N ARG A 48 4.30 18.75 13.91
CA ARG A 48 4.08 17.96 15.12
C ARG A 48 2.82 17.09 14.98
N ILE A 49 2.94 15.82 15.32
CA ILE A 49 1.81 14.86 15.34
C ILE A 49 1.15 14.95 16.72
N THR A 50 -0.14 15.31 16.75
CA THR A 50 -0.96 15.41 17.97
C THR A 50 -2.19 14.52 17.92
N SER A 51 -2.54 14.01 16.75
CA SER A 51 -3.71 13.15 16.52
C SER A 51 -3.44 12.09 15.46
N GLY A 52 -4.32 11.08 15.36
CA GLY A 52 -4.29 10.10 14.27
C GLY A 52 -4.53 10.73 12.89
N GLN A 53 -5.28 11.83 12.83
CA GLN A 53 -5.48 12.59 11.60
C GLN A 53 -4.18 13.30 11.18
N ASP A 54 -3.46 13.88 12.12
CA ASP A 54 -2.15 14.50 11.85
C ASP A 54 -1.16 13.44 11.35
N LEU A 55 -1.13 12.27 12.00
CA LEU A 55 -0.29 11.15 11.57
C LEU A 55 -0.56 10.78 10.11
N LEU A 56 -1.83 10.61 9.74
CA LEU A 56 -2.20 10.28 8.35
C LEU A 56 -1.91 11.43 7.38
N ALA A 57 -2.05 12.68 7.80
CA ALA A 57 -1.68 13.83 6.98
C ALA A 57 -0.18 13.85 6.69
N GLN A 58 0.66 13.68 7.72
CA GLN A 58 2.11 13.60 7.57
C GLN A 58 2.52 12.38 6.72
N ALA A 59 1.87 11.24 6.91
CA ALA A 59 2.10 10.05 6.10
C ALA A 59 1.78 10.29 4.62
N ARG A 60 0.71 11.00 4.29
CA ARG A 60 0.40 11.39 2.90
C ARG A 60 1.47 12.30 2.30
N THR A 61 2.00 13.23 3.07
CA THR A 61 3.12 14.10 2.65
C THR A 61 4.36 13.25 2.34
N LEU A 62 4.73 12.34 3.25
CA LEU A 62 5.87 11.44 3.07
C LEU A 62 5.69 10.49 1.87
N THR A 63 4.51 9.89 1.73
CA THR A 63 4.24 8.98 0.61
C THR A 63 4.20 9.71 -0.72
N GLY A 64 3.72 10.96 -0.76
CA GLY A 64 3.82 11.83 -1.93
C GLY A 64 5.27 12.03 -2.36
N TYR A 65 6.11 12.47 -1.43
CA TYR A 65 7.55 12.65 -1.67
C TYR A 65 8.23 11.35 -2.16
N LEU A 66 7.93 10.20 -1.50
CA LEU A 66 8.50 8.91 -1.89
C LEU A 66 8.11 8.50 -3.31
N ARG A 67 6.87 8.79 -3.75
CA ARG A 67 6.43 8.45 -5.12
C ARG A 67 7.17 9.21 -6.21
N GLU A 68 7.63 10.41 -5.91
CA GLU A 68 8.42 11.23 -6.83
C GLU A 68 9.87 10.74 -6.95
N GLN A 69 10.31 9.89 -6.00
CA GLN A 69 11.64 9.30 -6.06
C GLN A 69 11.67 8.11 -7.03
N PRO A 70 12.80 7.86 -7.72
CA PRO A 70 12.99 6.64 -8.50
C PRO A 70 12.71 5.39 -7.65
N ASP A 71 11.91 4.47 -8.19
CA ASP A 71 11.50 3.22 -7.51
C ASP A 71 10.79 3.41 -6.15
N GLY A 72 10.32 4.62 -5.86
CA GLY A 72 9.74 4.98 -4.56
C GLY A 72 8.29 4.49 -4.35
N TRP A 73 7.62 4.01 -5.40
CA TRP A 73 6.21 3.62 -5.31
C TRP A 73 5.95 2.55 -4.24
N LEU A 74 6.77 1.49 -4.21
CA LEU A 74 6.58 0.39 -3.24
C LEU A 74 6.75 0.87 -1.81
N ALA A 75 7.77 1.70 -1.55
CA ALA A 75 8.01 2.27 -0.23
C ALA A 75 6.83 3.16 0.23
N ALA A 76 6.34 4.01 -0.66
CA ALA A 76 5.18 4.86 -0.41
C ALA A 76 3.91 4.03 -0.13
N HIS A 77 3.64 3.03 -0.98
CA HIS A 77 2.48 2.15 -0.86
C HIS A 77 2.50 1.38 0.47
N ARG A 78 3.64 0.75 0.81
CA ARG A 78 3.76 -0.06 2.04
C ARG A 78 3.78 0.79 3.31
N LEU A 79 4.35 2.00 3.28
CA LEU A 79 4.27 2.92 4.42
C LEU A 79 2.81 3.24 4.77
N MET A 80 2.00 3.62 3.78
CA MET A 80 0.59 3.89 4.01
C MET A 80 -0.18 2.63 4.41
N LYS A 81 0.11 1.49 3.77
CA LYS A 81 -0.50 0.20 4.08
C LYS A 81 -0.21 -0.24 5.52
N SER A 82 1.03 -0.11 5.99
CA SER A 82 1.41 -0.42 7.36
C SER A 82 0.63 0.43 8.36
N LEU A 83 0.55 1.73 8.14
CA LEU A 83 -0.22 2.62 9.02
C LEU A 83 -1.72 2.30 9.05
N ARG A 84 -2.29 1.78 7.96
CA ARG A 84 -3.73 1.56 7.83
C ARG A 84 -4.15 0.12 8.12
N HIS A 85 -3.39 -0.88 7.65
CA HIS A 85 -3.70 -2.28 7.84
C HIS A 85 -3.11 -2.86 9.13
N ASP A 86 -1.83 -2.55 9.44
CA ASP A 86 -1.15 -3.18 10.58
C ASP A 86 -1.62 -2.62 11.93
N THR A 87 -2.28 -1.48 11.94
CA THR A 87 -2.95 -0.94 13.13
C THR A 87 -4.32 -1.57 13.42
N LEU A 88 -4.89 -2.31 12.47
CA LEU A 88 -6.13 -3.06 12.69
C LEU A 88 -5.87 -4.28 13.59
N ARG A 89 -6.54 -4.35 14.74
CA ARG A 89 -6.39 -5.44 15.73
C ARG A 89 -7.49 -6.49 15.63
N SER A 90 -8.65 -6.10 15.12
CA SER A 90 -9.82 -6.96 14.96
C SER A 90 -10.63 -6.51 13.75
N ILE A 91 -11.46 -7.40 13.23
CA ILE A 91 -12.44 -7.03 12.21
C ILE A 91 -13.48 -6.07 12.79
N PRO A 92 -14.01 -5.12 12.01
CA PRO A 92 -15.15 -4.31 12.44
C PRO A 92 -16.34 -5.19 12.81
N ALA A 93 -17.05 -4.82 13.87
CA ALA A 93 -18.22 -5.57 14.31
C ALA A 93 -19.35 -5.49 13.27
N PRO A 94 -19.78 -6.61 12.67
CA PRO A 94 -20.90 -6.64 11.76
C PRO A 94 -22.23 -6.80 12.52
N ASP A 95 -23.32 -6.49 11.86
CA ASP A 95 -24.67 -6.91 12.23
C ASP A 95 -24.95 -8.38 11.77
N ALA A 96 -26.20 -8.83 11.93
CA ALA A 96 -26.62 -10.17 11.52
C ALA A 96 -26.51 -10.41 9.99
N GLU A 97 -26.46 -9.35 9.21
CA GLU A 97 -26.37 -9.38 7.74
C GLU A 97 -24.94 -9.19 7.22
N GLY A 98 -23.96 -9.07 8.11
CA GLY A 98 -22.56 -8.83 7.77
C GLY A 98 -22.21 -7.36 7.46
N LYS A 99 -23.15 -6.43 7.68
CA LYS A 99 -22.94 -4.99 7.46
C LYS A 99 -22.28 -4.36 8.70
N THR A 100 -21.31 -3.52 8.47
CA THR A 100 -20.67 -2.72 9.50
C THR A 100 -21.33 -1.33 9.59
N ARG A 101 -20.93 -0.53 10.59
CA ARG A 101 -21.34 0.89 10.70
C ARG A 101 -20.44 1.85 9.94
N ILE A 102 -19.54 1.33 9.12
CA ILE A 102 -18.52 2.10 8.41
C ILE A 102 -19.10 2.61 7.10
N GLU A 103 -18.81 3.88 6.79
CA GLU A 103 -19.25 4.49 5.54
C GLU A 103 -18.49 3.94 4.35
N PRO A 104 -19.17 3.68 3.21
CA PRO A 104 -18.56 3.13 2.02
C PRO A 104 -17.66 4.15 1.31
N PRO A 105 -16.77 3.69 0.42
CA PRO A 105 -16.11 4.55 -0.55
C PRO A 105 -17.14 5.32 -1.36
N ARG A 106 -16.83 6.57 -1.69
CA ARG A 106 -17.70 7.42 -2.49
C ARG A 106 -17.99 6.78 -3.86
N ALA A 107 -19.22 6.90 -4.32
CA ALA A 107 -19.67 6.31 -5.59
C ALA A 107 -18.85 6.83 -6.81
N ASP A 108 -18.44 8.12 -6.78
CA ASP A 108 -17.58 8.69 -7.82
C ASP A 108 -16.17 8.06 -7.86
N GLN A 109 -15.59 7.72 -6.70
CA GLN A 109 -14.31 7.03 -6.63
C GLN A 109 -14.40 5.61 -7.19
N ARG A 110 -15.47 4.88 -6.86
CA ARG A 110 -15.72 3.53 -7.40
C ARG A 110 -15.90 3.58 -8.93
N ALA A 111 -16.71 4.51 -9.42
CA ALA A 111 -16.93 4.70 -10.84
C ALA A 111 -15.67 5.12 -11.60
N MET A 112 -14.84 5.98 -10.99
CA MET A 112 -13.57 6.41 -11.57
C MET A 112 -12.60 5.23 -11.76
N LEU A 113 -12.36 4.41 -10.74
CA LEU A 113 -11.46 3.26 -10.85
C LEU A 113 -11.95 2.26 -11.90
N LYS A 114 -13.25 1.99 -11.95
CA LYS A 114 -13.83 1.14 -12.98
C LYS A 114 -13.60 1.69 -14.39
N ARG A 115 -13.79 3.00 -14.58
CA ARG A 115 -13.53 3.68 -15.85
C ARG A 115 -12.05 3.59 -16.25
N LEU A 116 -11.14 3.89 -15.34
CA LEU A 116 -9.69 3.80 -15.59
C LEU A 116 -9.28 2.38 -15.97
N TYR A 117 -9.86 1.37 -15.32
CA TYR A 117 -9.62 -0.03 -15.65
C TYR A 117 -10.07 -0.37 -17.09
N LEU A 118 -11.27 0.06 -17.48
CA LEU A 118 -11.78 -0.14 -18.84
C LEU A 118 -10.95 0.63 -19.89
N GLN A 119 -10.40 1.77 -19.53
CA GLN A 119 -9.50 2.57 -20.37
C GLN A 119 -8.06 2.04 -20.38
N GLN A 120 -7.75 1.02 -19.57
CA GLN A 120 -6.39 0.47 -19.41
C GLN A 120 -5.36 1.51 -18.94
N SER A 121 -5.78 2.51 -18.18
CA SER A 121 -4.94 3.56 -17.62
C SER A 121 -4.24 3.09 -16.35
N TRP A 122 -3.30 2.15 -16.49
CA TRP A 122 -2.70 1.41 -15.38
C TRP A 122 -1.98 2.29 -14.37
N LEU A 123 -1.19 3.27 -14.83
CA LEU A 123 -0.48 4.20 -13.94
C LEU A 123 -1.45 5.08 -13.15
N GLU A 124 -2.51 5.56 -13.78
CA GLU A 124 -3.54 6.35 -13.09
C GLU A 124 -4.29 5.51 -12.06
N ILE A 125 -4.52 4.21 -12.32
CA ILE A 125 -5.10 3.31 -11.32
C ILE A 125 -4.22 3.24 -10.09
N LEU A 126 -2.90 3.07 -10.23
CA LEU A 126 -1.98 3.03 -9.10
C LEU A 126 -2.03 4.31 -8.27
N GLU A 127 -2.05 5.47 -8.91
CA GLU A 127 -2.16 6.76 -8.22
C GLU A 127 -3.52 6.93 -7.51
N GLN A 128 -4.61 6.68 -8.22
CA GLN A 128 -5.96 6.91 -7.68
C GLN A 128 -6.32 5.89 -6.59
N ALA A 129 -5.91 4.63 -6.75
CA ALA A 129 -6.13 3.61 -5.73
C ALA A 129 -5.36 3.92 -4.44
N ASP A 130 -4.10 4.33 -4.54
CA ASP A 130 -3.29 4.71 -3.37
C ASP A 130 -3.83 5.98 -2.69
N SER A 131 -4.22 6.98 -3.47
CA SER A 131 -4.85 8.19 -2.94
C SER A 131 -6.15 7.87 -2.22
N THR A 132 -7.00 7.03 -2.81
CA THR A 132 -8.27 6.58 -2.21
C THR A 132 -8.03 5.78 -0.94
N PHE A 133 -7.09 4.84 -0.95
CA PHE A 133 -6.72 4.02 0.21
C PHE A 133 -6.30 4.83 1.43
N SER A 134 -5.63 5.95 1.22
CA SER A 134 -5.13 6.83 2.29
C SER A 134 -6.22 7.60 3.04
N ARG A 135 -7.47 7.60 2.55
CA ARG A 135 -8.56 8.47 3.02
C ARG A 135 -9.70 7.68 3.65
N GLY A 136 -10.39 8.31 4.62
CA GLY A 136 -11.57 7.73 5.26
C GLY A 136 -11.33 6.31 5.76
N ALA A 137 -12.29 5.42 5.55
CA ALA A 137 -12.19 3.99 5.85
C ALA A 137 -11.91 3.13 4.59
N ASN A 138 -11.43 3.75 3.51
CA ASN A 138 -11.24 3.08 2.22
C ASN A 138 -10.16 1.98 2.23
N HIS A 139 -9.30 1.94 3.27
CA HIS A 139 -8.37 0.83 3.47
C HIS A 139 -9.07 -0.52 3.72
N LEU A 140 -10.36 -0.51 4.09
CA LEU A 140 -11.20 -1.70 4.21
C LEU A 140 -11.85 -2.12 2.89
N TRP A 141 -11.82 -1.27 1.87
CA TRP A 141 -12.31 -1.59 0.54
C TRP A 141 -11.24 -2.38 -0.22
N LEU A 142 -11.34 -3.70 -0.16
CA LEU A 142 -10.32 -4.63 -0.67
C LEU A 142 -10.24 -4.68 -2.19
N ASP A 143 -11.26 -4.19 -2.90
CA ASP A 143 -11.22 -4.05 -4.36
C ASP A 143 -10.06 -3.14 -4.80
N LEU A 144 -9.61 -2.19 -3.95
CA LEU A 144 -8.41 -1.39 -4.22
C LEU A 144 -7.17 -2.27 -4.42
N GLN A 145 -7.04 -3.35 -3.63
CA GLN A 145 -5.90 -4.28 -3.76
C GLN A 145 -5.98 -5.06 -5.07
N TRP A 146 -7.18 -5.43 -5.50
CA TRP A 146 -7.39 -6.06 -6.79
C TRP A 146 -7.03 -5.10 -7.94
N TYR A 147 -7.52 -3.85 -7.93
CA TYR A 147 -7.18 -2.87 -8.96
C TYR A 147 -5.68 -2.62 -9.05
N ILE A 148 -4.99 -2.46 -7.90
CA ILE A 148 -3.54 -2.28 -7.85
C ILE A 148 -2.82 -3.50 -8.43
N HIS A 149 -3.21 -4.71 -8.00
CA HIS A 149 -2.65 -5.96 -8.51
C HIS A 149 -2.81 -6.07 -10.03
N GLN A 150 -4.01 -5.82 -10.56
CA GLN A 150 -4.28 -5.88 -12.00
C GLN A 150 -3.44 -4.84 -12.77
N ALA A 151 -3.36 -3.61 -12.27
CA ALA A 151 -2.56 -2.57 -12.90
C ALA A 151 -1.07 -2.94 -12.96
N LEU A 152 -0.53 -3.54 -11.89
CA LEU A 152 0.86 -4.01 -11.84
C LEU A 152 1.11 -5.15 -12.83
N ILE A 153 0.27 -6.17 -12.86
CA ILE A 153 0.38 -7.29 -13.84
C ILE A 153 0.33 -6.76 -15.27
N LYS A 154 -0.65 -5.90 -15.57
CA LYS A 154 -0.82 -5.34 -16.93
C LYS A 154 0.29 -4.38 -17.35
N SER A 155 1.04 -3.82 -16.40
CA SER A 155 2.24 -3.01 -16.65
C SER A 155 3.54 -3.81 -16.61
N GLY A 156 3.50 -5.15 -16.49
CA GLY A 156 4.68 -6.00 -16.43
C GLY A 156 5.46 -5.93 -15.11
N GLN A 157 4.81 -5.49 -14.02
CA GLN A 157 5.41 -5.35 -12.69
C GLN A 157 5.07 -6.58 -11.80
N ASP A 158 5.38 -7.78 -12.28
CA ASP A 158 4.96 -9.04 -11.66
C ASP A 158 5.47 -9.21 -10.23
N VAL A 159 6.70 -8.77 -9.94
CA VAL A 159 7.27 -8.81 -8.58
C VAL A 159 6.46 -7.95 -7.61
N LEU A 160 6.08 -6.75 -8.02
CA LEU A 160 5.26 -5.86 -7.19
C LEU A 160 3.85 -6.42 -7.01
N ALA A 161 3.27 -7.00 -8.06
CA ALA A 161 1.96 -7.66 -7.99
C ALA A 161 1.97 -8.82 -6.99
N TYR A 162 3.04 -9.63 -6.97
CA TYR A 162 3.21 -10.69 -5.98
C TYR A 162 3.26 -10.14 -4.54
N ILE A 163 3.92 -9.01 -4.32
CA ILE A 163 3.97 -8.36 -3.00
C ILE A 163 2.56 -7.94 -2.54
N ILE A 164 1.69 -7.46 -3.45
CA ILE A 164 0.30 -7.13 -3.10
C ILE A 164 -0.46 -8.36 -2.60
N ILE A 165 -0.29 -9.51 -3.26
CA ILE A 165 -0.89 -10.78 -2.83
C ILE A 165 -0.37 -11.18 -1.45
N ALA A 166 0.95 -11.15 -1.24
CA ALA A 166 1.58 -11.54 0.02
C ALA A 166 1.13 -10.65 1.20
N ASP A 167 1.05 -9.35 0.99
CA ASP A 167 0.57 -8.39 1.99
C ASP A 167 -0.90 -8.64 2.34
N LEU A 168 -1.76 -8.87 1.34
CA LEU A 168 -3.18 -9.18 1.55
C LEU A 168 -3.37 -10.51 2.26
N LYS A 169 -2.58 -11.53 1.91
CA LYS A 169 -2.56 -12.83 2.60
C LYS A 169 -2.23 -12.66 4.08
N GLY A 170 -1.22 -11.86 4.41
CA GLY A 170 -0.86 -11.53 5.79
C GLY A 170 -1.98 -10.83 6.55
N LEU A 171 -2.67 -9.89 5.92
CA LEU A 171 -3.83 -9.20 6.50
C LEU A 171 -4.98 -10.17 6.79
N LEU A 172 -5.39 -10.99 5.82
CA LEU A 172 -6.53 -11.90 5.95
C LEU A 172 -6.25 -13.06 6.92
N ARG A 173 -4.97 -13.44 7.12
CA ARG A 173 -4.58 -14.38 8.18
C ARG A 173 -4.72 -13.78 9.59
N ARG A 174 -4.41 -12.49 9.75
CA ARG A 174 -4.58 -11.79 11.03
C ARG A 174 -6.06 -11.47 11.32
N LEU A 175 -6.83 -11.18 10.28
CA LEU A 175 -8.21 -10.72 10.34
C LEU A 175 -9.11 -11.62 9.48
N PRO A 176 -9.29 -12.89 9.85
CA PRO A 176 -10.10 -13.83 9.08
C PRO A 176 -11.55 -13.38 9.02
N GLY A 177 -12.15 -13.43 7.82
CA GLY A 177 -13.52 -13.01 7.57
C GLY A 177 -13.69 -11.53 7.21
N LEU A 178 -12.61 -10.72 7.23
CA LEU A 178 -12.66 -9.32 6.84
C LEU A 178 -13.26 -9.13 5.44
N GLU A 179 -12.89 -9.98 4.50
CA GLU A 179 -13.31 -9.95 3.10
C GLU A 179 -14.79 -10.23 2.88
N THR A 180 -15.48 -10.80 3.88
CA THR A 180 -16.92 -11.12 3.78
C THR A 180 -17.83 -10.03 4.32
N LEU A 181 -17.26 -8.97 4.90
CA LEU A 181 -18.00 -7.87 5.48
C LEU A 181 -18.47 -6.85 4.44
N ALA A 182 -19.41 -6.02 4.84
CA ALA A 182 -19.92 -4.92 4.04
C ALA A 182 -19.93 -3.60 4.82
N PHE A 183 -19.91 -2.50 4.08
CA PHE A 183 -20.14 -1.16 4.60
C PHE A 183 -21.61 -0.99 5.02
N ASN A 184 -21.94 0.14 5.64
CA ASN A 184 -23.25 0.39 6.21
C ASN A 184 -24.39 0.41 5.16
N ASP A 185 -24.08 0.72 3.90
CA ASP A 185 -25.03 0.72 2.78
C ASP A 185 -25.16 -0.65 2.09
N GLY A 186 -24.40 -1.68 2.56
CA GLY A 186 -24.34 -3.00 1.94
C GLY A 186 -23.30 -3.13 0.83
N THR A 187 -22.55 -2.08 0.49
CA THR A 187 -21.37 -2.20 -0.39
C THR A 187 -20.38 -3.17 0.22
N PRO A 188 -19.98 -4.27 -0.44
CA PRO A 188 -19.05 -5.23 0.13
C PRO A 188 -17.64 -4.64 0.29
N PHE A 189 -16.87 -5.13 1.27
CA PHE A 189 -15.44 -4.83 1.38
C PHE A 189 -14.65 -5.42 0.21
N ALA A 190 -15.07 -6.58 -0.27
CA ALA A 190 -14.61 -7.22 -1.49
C ALA A 190 -15.81 -7.63 -2.35
N ASP A 191 -15.88 -7.14 -3.57
CA ASP A 191 -16.89 -7.56 -4.52
C ASP A 191 -16.66 -9.00 -4.99
N GLU A 192 -17.55 -9.54 -5.82
CA GLU A 192 -17.47 -10.91 -6.31
C GLU A 192 -16.17 -11.18 -7.11
N VAL A 193 -15.70 -10.19 -7.88
CA VAL A 193 -14.46 -10.30 -8.65
C VAL A 193 -13.26 -10.39 -7.72
N THR A 194 -13.23 -9.50 -6.72
CA THR A 194 -12.18 -9.47 -5.71
C THR A 194 -12.18 -10.72 -4.83
N LEU A 195 -13.36 -11.21 -4.41
CA LEU A 195 -13.47 -12.47 -3.65
C LEU A 195 -12.96 -13.68 -4.45
N ASN A 196 -13.30 -13.77 -5.73
CA ASN A 196 -12.79 -14.82 -6.60
C ASN A 196 -11.27 -14.77 -6.73
N TRP A 197 -10.71 -13.56 -6.91
CA TRP A 197 -9.26 -13.37 -6.96
C TRP A 197 -8.58 -13.74 -5.61
N ILE A 198 -9.16 -13.35 -4.47
CA ILE A 198 -8.66 -13.73 -3.14
C ILE A 198 -8.61 -15.25 -3.00
N ASN A 199 -9.67 -15.94 -3.38
CA ASN A 199 -9.74 -17.39 -3.27
C ASN A 199 -8.74 -18.11 -4.18
N GLN A 200 -8.52 -17.60 -5.38
CA GLN A 200 -7.63 -18.21 -6.37
C GLN A 200 -6.16 -17.89 -6.16
N SER A 201 -5.85 -16.65 -5.80
CA SER A 201 -4.46 -16.16 -5.79
C SER A 201 -3.90 -15.97 -4.39
N VAL A 202 -4.74 -15.58 -3.41
CA VAL A 202 -4.29 -15.26 -2.06
C VAL A 202 -4.33 -16.50 -1.15
N ARG A 203 -5.30 -17.40 -1.34
CA ARG A 203 -5.52 -18.60 -0.50
C ARG A 203 -5.02 -19.92 -1.12
N SER A 204 -4.73 -19.95 -2.42
CA SER A 204 -4.42 -21.20 -3.15
C SER A 204 -3.11 -21.90 -2.74
N GLU A 205 -2.22 -21.27 -2.01
CA GLU A 205 -0.94 -21.86 -1.57
C GLU A 205 -1.03 -22.64 -0.24
N GLU A 206 -2.23 -22.95 0.25
CA GLU A 206 -2.42 -23.68 1.51
C GLU A 206 -2.73 -25.19 1.31
N ARG A 207 -2.37 -25.74 0.14
CA ARG A 207 -2.49 -27.20 -0.11
C ARG A 207 -1.13 -27.86 -0.19
#